data_9e4d4dfd7fe133fde26ddb0dbae3d1af
#
_entry.id   9e4d4dfd7fe133fde26ddb0dbae3d1af
#
_cell.length_a   1.000
_cell.length_b   1.000
_cell.length_c   1.000
_cell.angle_alpha   90.00
_cell.angle_beta   90.00
_cell.angle_gamma   90.00
#
_symmetry.space_group_name_H-M   'P 1'
#
loop_
_entity.id
_entity.type
_entity.pdbx_description
1 polymer ?
#
loop_
_entity_poly.entity_id
_entity_poly.type
_entity_poly.pdbx_seq_one_letter_code
_entity_poly.pdbx_strand_id
1 'polypeptide(L)'
;MKTAQEYQKRLQRHLDELKWLYCELYPGREDMFTQLCEQMEAWYQERPESEKKLDREREQEPAWYSRQDMLGMMLYIDAFAGNLKGVKKKLPYLEACNVNYLHLMPFLDTPKGKSDGGYAVADYRKVQPALGTMEELASLCSACHEKKMSVCMDFVMNHTSEDHEWAKRALAGEKEYQDRYFFYDTPDIPQEFEKTVPQVFPTTAPGNFTWREECQKYVMTSFYPYQWDLNYSNPVVFNEMVYNMLYLVNQGIDIVRIDAVPYIWKQLGTDCRNLPQVHTIVRMIRMITEIVCPGVVLLGEVVMEPAKVVPYFGTLEKPECHMLYNVTTMASTWHTVATKEVALLKQQMDVVNSLPKEYVFLNYLRCHDDIGWGLDYDFLKPSGIQEIPHKKYLNEYFRGMAAGSDARGELYNDDPVLQDARLCGTTASLCGLEASLQAKDPARIERAIQKILMLNAYLFIQSGIPVIYSGDEIGQLNDYSYKDDPDADRAADSRYVHRGHFRWELEKKRAEKGTVQNRIFEGMQKMEKARFACGPFSGKAAVWTYDTYNSHVLCICRQLKNEMVVGVFNFSDEPQTAWIDMGEMPFQDLLGKGECVLRNIKLPGNGYGWYYKTWEE
;
A
#
# COMPACT_ATOMS: atom_id res chain seq x y z
N MET A 1 38.81 3.21 3.96
CA MET A 1 38.91 3.21 5.43
C MET A 1 37.65 3.77 6.12
N LYS A 2 37.14 4.95 5.76
CA LYS A 2 35.96 5.55 6.42
C LYS A 2 34.67 4.72 6.23
N THR A 3 34.40 4.25 5.03
CA THR A 3 33.25 3.41 4.68
C THR A 3 33.25 2.05 5.39
N ALA A 4 34.41 1.39 5.51
CA ALA A 4 34.51 0.12 6.26
C ALA A 4 34.23 0.33 7.76
N GLN A 5 34.62 1.47 8.34
CA GLN A 5 34.34 1.78 9.75
C GLN A 5 32.83 2.07 9.98
N GLU A 6 32.14 2.67 9.02
CA GLU A 6 30.69 2.92 9.12
C GLU A 6 29.93 1.59 9.15
N TYR A 7 30.21 0.65 8.25
CA TYR A 7 29.61 -0.68 8.22
C TYR A 7 29.89 -1.43 9.53
N GLN A 8 31.14 -1.49 10.00
CA GLN A 8 31.49 -2.20 11.23
C GLN A 8 30.79 -1.64 12.46
N LYS A 9 30.62 -0.30 12.53
CA LYS A 9 29.87 0.33 13.62
C LYS A 9 28.40 -0.06 13.61
N ARG A 10 27.76 -0.14 12.43
CA ARG A 10 26.36 -0.58 12.28
C ARG A 10 26.24 -2.06 12.59
N LEU A 11 27.15 -2.89 12.10
CA LEU A 11 27.17 -4.31 12.39
C LEU A 11 27.27 -4.58 13.91
N GLN A 12 28.22 -3.94 14.61
CA GLN A 12 28.40 -4.09 16.05
C GLN A 12 27.14 -3.73 16.86
N ARG A 13 26.33 -2.80 16.38
CA ARG A 13 25.08 -2.41 17.05
C ARG A 13 24.04 -3.51 17.03
N HIS A 14 23.99 -4.31 15.97
CA HIS A 14 22.91 -5.27 15.72
C HIS A 14 23.36 -6.74 15.81
N LEU A 15 24.66 -7.02 15.78
CA LEU A 15 25.20 -8.36 15.58
C LEU A 15 24.70 -9.37 16.62
N ASP A 16 24.70 -9.00 17.90
CA ASP A 16 24.34 -9.93 18.99
C ASP A 16 22.85 -10.30 18.90
N GLU A 17 21.97 -9.33 18.69
CA GLU A 17 20.53 -9.58 18.55
C GLU A 17 20.25 -10.36 17.26
N LEU A 18 20.86 -9.97 16.14
CA LEU A 18 20.69 -10.63 14.85
C LEU A 18 21.13 -12.09 14.91
N LYS A 19 22.28 -12.36 15.53
CA LYS A 19 22.78 -13.71 15.73
C LYS A 19 21.85 -14.53 16.62
N TRP A 20 21.40 -13.94 17.72
CA TRP A 20 20.49 -14.64 18.64
C TRP A 20 19.19 -15.02 17.92
N LEU A 21 18.52 -14.10 17.25
CA LEU A 21 17.28 -14.36 16.51
C LEU A 21 17.47 -15.40 15.40
N TYR A 22 18.60 -15.31 14.68
CA TYR A 22 18.91 -16.26 13.61
C TYR A 22 19.11 -17.68 14.16
N CYS A 23 19.87 -17.82 15.24
CA CYS A 23 20.14 -19.14 15.84
C CYS A 23 18.90 -19.72 16.56
N GLU A 24 18.02 -18.89 17.10
CA GLU A 24 16.72 -19.32 17.63
C GLU A 24 15.80 -19.86 16.51
N LEU A 25 15.80 -19.18 15.35
CA LEU A 25 15.00 -19.62 14.21
C LEU A 25 15.61 -20.85 13.51
N TYR A 26 16.94 -20.94 13.45
CA TYR A 26 17.71 -21.98 12.78
C TYR A 26 18.74 -22.65 13.72
N PRO A 27 18.32 -23.46 14.70
CA PRO A 27 19.23 -24.10 15.65
C PRO A 27 20.29 -24.95 14.96
N GLY A 28 21.57 -24.78 15.37
CA GLY A 28 22.69 -25.55 14.84
C GLY A 28 23.15 -25.13 13.44
N ARG A 29 22.71 -23.94 12.96
CA ARG A 29 23.10 -23.42 11.64
C ARG A 29 23.90 -22.12 11.71
N GLU A 30 24.86 -22.07 12.66
CA GLU A 30 25.80 -20.95 12.80
C GLU A 30 26.70 -20.76 11.57
N ASP A 31 26.90 -21.83 10.79
CA ASP A 31 27.56 -21.81 9.48
C ASP A 31 26.83 -20.88 8.50
N MET A 32 25.50 -21.01 8.43
CA MET A 32 24.67 -20.18 7.57
C MET A 32 24.59 -18.73 8.03
N PHE A 33 24.64 -18.48 9.36
CA PHE A 33 24.74 -17.13 9.90
C PHE A 33 26.06 -16.46 9.51
N THR A 34 27.18 -17.20 9.61
CA THR A 34 28.49 -16.71 9.17
C THR A 34 28.46 -16.32 7.68
N GLN A 35 27.90 -17.20 6.84
CA GLN A 35 27.73 -16.92 5.41
C GLN A 35 26.85 -15.68 5.17
N LEU A 36 25.77 -15.51 5.93
CA LEU A 36 24.92 -14.30 5.85
C LEU A 36 25.75 -13.04 6.12
N CYS A 37 26.56 -13.03 7.19
CA CYS A 37 27.39 -11.87 7.54
C CYS A 37 28.44 -11.55 6.45
N GLU A 38 29.09 -12.57 5.88
CA GLU A 38 30.04 -12.41 4.77
C GLU A 38 29.36 -11.80 3.53
N GLN A 39 28.18 -12.28 3.19
CA GLN A 39 27.42 -11.74 2.06
C GLN A 39 26.88 -10.33 2.32
N MET A 40 26.45 -10.01 3.53
CA MET A 40 26.05 -8.64 3.91
C MET A 40 27.22 -7.66 3.69
N GLU A 41 28.44 -8.04 4.09
CA GLU A 41 29.63 -7.21 3.85
C GLU A 41 29.92 -7.08 2.36
N ALA A 42 29.81 -8.15 1.57
CA ALA A 42 29.99 -8.11 0.13
C ALA A 42 28.98 -7.17 -0.54
N TRP A 43 27.69 -7.26 -0.21
CA TRP A 43 26.65 -6.37 -0.74
C TRP A 43 26.86 -4.91 -0.33
N TYR A 44 27.37 -4.64 0.88
CA TYR A 44 27.75 -3.29 1.28
C TYR A 44 28.94 -2.77 0.46
N GLN A 45 29.93 -3.62 0.19
CA GLN A 45 31.07 -3.24 -0.65
C GLN A 45 30.61 -2.86 -2.07
N GLU A 46 29.71 -3.64 -2.66
CA GLU A 46 29.14 -3.44 -3.99
C GLU A 46 28.15 -2.28 -4.07
N ARG A 47 27.61 -1.80 -2.94
CA ARG A 47 26.65 -0.71 -2.92
C ARG A 47 27.25 0.56 -3.56
N PRO A 48 26.55 1.20 -4.54
CA PRO A 48 27.07 2.39 -5.23
C PRO A 48 27.38 3.53 -4.25
N GLU A 49 28.42 4.33 -4.56
CA GLU A 49 28.81 5.45 -3.69
C GLU A 49 27.74 6.56 -3.62
N SER A 50 26.92 6.72 -4.68
CA SER A 50 25.72 7.58 -4.64
C SER A 50 24.76 7.14 -3.55
N GLU A 51 24.49 5.83 -3.48
CA GLU A 51 23.58 5.24 -2.51
C GLU A 51 24.15 5.29 -1.08
N LYS A 52 25.43 5.01 -0.90
CA LYS A 52 26.11 5.18 0.40
C LYS A 52 26.08 6.64 0.89
N LYS A 53 26.14 7.59 -0.03
CA LYS A 53 25.99 9.02 0.30
C LYS A 53 24.57 9.30 0.78
N LEU A 54 23.58 8.82 0.05
CA LEU A 54 22.16 8.97 0.41
C LEU A 54 21.85 8.29 1.76
N ASP A 55 22.43 7.12 2.04
CA ASP A 55 22.35 6.45 3.33
C ASP A 55 22.84 7.36 4.47
N ARG A 56 24.00 8.00 4.31
CA ARG A 56 24.54 8.90 5.33
C ARG A 56 23.67 10.13 5.57
N GLU A 57 23.08 10.68 4.52
CA GLU A 57 22.15 11.80 4.63
C GLU A 57 20.89 11.40 5.40
N ARG A 58 20.33 10.25 5.09
CA ARG A 58 19.11 9.70 5.73
C ARG A 58 19.35 9.23 7.16
N GLU A 59 20.52 8.73 7.50
CA GLU A 59 20.88 8.43 8.91
C GLU A 59 20.88 9.69 9.79
N GLN A 60 21.10 10.88 9.24
CA GLN A 60 20.99 12.14 9.96
C GLN A 60 19.56 12.62 10.10
N GLU A 61 18.65 12.16 9.24
CA GLU A 61 17.22 12.43 9.25
C GLU A 61 16.41 11.10 9.18
N PRO A 62 16.42 10.28 10.25
CA PRO A 62 15.84 8.92 10.19
C PRO A 62 14.36 8.87 9.80
N ALA A 63 13.63 9.96 10.01
CA ALA A 63 12.21 10.11 9.62
C ALA A 63 12.03 10.78 8.24
N TRP A 64 13.02 10.71 7.36
CA TRP A 64 13.00 11.34 6.04
C TRP A 64 11.75 11.00 5.21
N TYR A 65 11.22 9.79 5.38
CA TYR A 65 10.04 9.29 4.67
C TYR A 65 8.69 9.76 5.25
N SER A 66 8.69 10.44 6.41
CA SER A 66 7.47 10.95 7.07
C SER A 66 7.38 12.48 7.07
N ARG A 67 8.12 13.16 6.20
CA ARG A 67 8.05 14.62 6.04
C ARG A 67 6.68 15.05 5.51
N GLN A 68 6.29 16.29 5.84
CA GLN A 68 4.99 16.85 5.40
C GLN A 68 4.84 16.97 3.88
N ASP A 69 5.94 17.05 3.14
CA ASP A 69 5.97 17.15 1.69
C ASP A 69 5.93 15.78 0.97
N MET A 70 5.90 14.67 1.72
CA MET A 70 5.77 13.35 1.11
C MET A 70 4.39 13.16 0.48
N LEU A 71 4.40 12.86 -0.82
CA LEU A 71 3.22 12.48 -1.60
C LEU A 71 3.61 11.35 -2.54
N GLY A 72 2.92 10.22 -2.40
CA GLY A 72 3.17 9.03 -3.21
C GLY A 72 2.23 8.89 -4.39
N MET A 73 2.73 8.22 -5.45
CA MET A 73 1.91 7.72 -6.55
C MET A 73 2.28 6.28 -6.86
N MET A 74 1.29 5.40 -6.91
CA MET A 74 1.42 4.01 -7.37
C MET A 74 1.11 3.92 -8.85
N LEU A 75 1.91 3.14 -9.60
CA LEU A 75 1.66 2.91 -11.03
C LEU A 75 2.23 1.58 -11.51
N TYR A 76 1.55 0.96 -12.47
CA TYR A 76 2.12 -0.08 -13.33
C TYR A 76 2.92 0.56 -14.47
N ILE A 77 4.14 0.11 -14.67
CA ILE A 77 5.09 0.69 -15.65
C ILE A 77 4.53 0.64 -17.08
N ASP A 78 4.01 -0.53 -17.48
CA ASP A 78 3.42 -0.77 -18.78
C ASP A 78 2.17 0.09 -19.01
N ALA A 79 1.27 0.11 -18.04
CA ALA A 79 0.02 0.87 -18.10
C ALA A 79 0.27 2.38 -18.09
N PHE A 80 1.27 2.87 -17.36
CA PHE A 80 1.57 4.30 -17.27
C PHE A 80 2.34 4.82 -18.48
N ALA A 81 3.43 4.16 -18.86
CA ALA A 81 4.36 4.70 -19.87
C ALA A 81 5.00 3.65 -20.79
N GLY A 82 4.48 2.42 -20.79
CA GLY A 82 4.91 1.32 -21.63
C GLY A 82 6.15 0.57 -21.10
N ASN A 83 7.16 1.28 -20.58
CA ASN A 83 8.40 0.69 -20.07
C ASN A 83 9.15 1.67 -19.15
N LEU A 84 10.27 1.22 -18.55
CA LEU A 84 11.11 2.03 -17.64
C LEU A 84 11.63 3.32 -18.29
N LYS A 85 12.07 3.27 -19.56
CA LYS A 85 12.46 4.48 -20.31
C LYS A 85 11.29 5.45 -20.48
N GLY A 86 10.09 4.91 -20.70
CA GLY A 86 8.86 5.70 -20.77
C GLY A 86 8.58 6.41 -19.46
N VAL A 87 8.65 5.71 -18.32
CA VAL A 87 8.49 6.32 -16.98
C VAL A 87 9.53 7.42 -16.76
N LYS A 88 10.81 7.16 -17.10
CA LYS A 88 11.86 8.17 -16.99
C LYS A 88 11.54 9.45 -17.79
N LYS A 89 10.98 9.32 -19.00
CA LYS A 89 10.52 10.47 -19.81
C LYS A 89 9.33 11.21 -19.18
N LYS A 90 8.57 10.55 -18.31
CA LYS A 90 7.40 11.12 -17.66
C LYS A 90 7.67 11.68 -16.26
N LEU A 91 8.90 11.66 -15.78
CA LEU A 91 9.28 12.30 -14.51
C LEU A 91 8.85 13.77 -14.40
N PRO A 92 8.92 14.62 -15.45
CA PRO A 92 8.41 15.99 -15.38
C PRO A 92 6.91 16.07 -15.08
N TYR A 93 6.12 15.08 -15.52
CA TYR A 93 4.70 14.99 -15.17
C TYR A 93 4.51 14.65 -13.68
N LEU A 94 5.27 13.66 -13.15
CA LEU A 94 5.23 13.29 -11.74
C LEU A 94 5.65 14.46 -10.84
N GLU A 95 6.68 15.22 -11.24
CA GLU A 95 7.04 16.47 -10.55
C GLU A 95 5.91 17.51 -10.59
N ALA A 96 5.23 17.65 -11.73
CA ALA A 96 4.07 18.55 -11.83
C ALA A 96 2.89 18.10 -10.96
N CYS A 97 2.81 16.81 -10.60
CA CYS A 97 1.89 16.27 -9.61
C CYS A 97 2.44 16.34 -8.19
N ASN A 98 3.56 17.02 -7.94
CA ASN A 98 4.27 17.08 -6.64
C ASN A 98 4.59 15.71 -6.02
N VAL A 99 4.68 14.67 -6.84
CA VAL A 99 5.04 13.31 -6.40
C VAL A 99 6.52 13.26 -6.07
N ASN A 100 6.86 12.78 -4.88
CA ASN A 100 8.23 12.53 -4.44
C ASN A 100 8.43 11.15 -3.82
N TYR A 101 7.40 10.30 -3.90
CA TYR A 101 7.42 8.88 -3.57
C TYR A 101 6.78 8.11 -4.73
N LEU A 102 7.59 7.46 -5.57
CA LEU A 102 7.13 6.71 -6.74
C LEU A 102 7.08 5.21 -6.41
N HIS A 103 5.89 4.64 -6.33
CA HIS A 103 5.72 3.22 -6.14
C HIS A 103 5.52 2.52 -7.50
N LEU A 104 6.52 1.81 -7.93
CA LEU A 104 6.47 0.96 -9.12
C LEU A 104 5.86 -0.39 -8.75
N MET A 105 4.68 -0.71 -9.30
CA MET A 105 4.07 -2.02 -9.17
C MET A 105 4.98 -3.09 -9.76
N PRO A 106 4.79 -4.38 -9.43
CA PRO A 106 5.76 -5.42 -9.74
C PRO A 106 6.27 -5.39 -11.17
N PHE A 107 7.59 -5.40 -11.33
CA PHE A 107 8.28 -5.25 -12.61
C PHE A 107 9.36 -6.33 -12.86
N LEU A 108 9.54 -7.25 -11.91
CA LEU A 108 10.49 -8.34 -12.06
C LEU A 108 9.96 -9.39 -13.05
N ASP A 109 10.85 -10.27 -13.52
CA ASP A 109 10.52 -11.27 -14.53
C ASP A 109 9.43 -12.23 -14.05
N THR A 110 8.37 -12.36 -14.84
CA THR A 110 7.21 -13.22 -14.56
C THR A 110 6.78 -13.92 -15.85
N PRO A 111 6.24 -15.14 -15.77
CA PRO A 111 5.73 -15.84 -16.94
C PRO A 111 4.48 -15.17 -17.50
N LYS A 112 4.32 -15.22 -18.81
CA LYS A 112 3.11 -14.71 -19.48
C LYS A 112 1.92 -15.61 -19.14
N GLY A 113 0.78 -15.00 -18.81
CA GLY A 113 -0.47 -15.69 -18.50
C GLY A 113 -0.54 -16.34 -17.12
N LYS A 114 0.54 -16.27 -16.32
CA LYS A 114 0.65 -16.81 -14.95
C LYS A 114 1.42 -15.85 -14.06
N SER A 115 1.06 -14.56 -14.10
CA SER A 115 1.85 -13.54 -13.43
C SER A 115 1.18 -12.96 -12.18
N ASP A 116 -0.14 -13.09 -12.04
CA ASP A 116 -0.90 -12.43 -10.96
C ASP A 116 -0.53 -10.95 -10.82
N GLY A 117 -0.58 -10.18 -11.92
CA GLY A 117 -0.20 -8.77 -11.90
C GLY A 117 1.28 -8.50 -11.60
N GLY A 118 2.16 -9.49 -11.79
CA GLY A 118 3.59 -9.39 -11.54
C GLY A 118 4.07 -10.04 -10.24
N TYR A 119 3.16 -10.61 -9.44
CA TYR A 119 3.50 -11.22 -8.14
C TYR A 119 4.01 -12.67 -8.23
N ALA A 120 3.94 -13.33 -9.40
CA ALA A 120 4.55 -14.65 -9.62
C ALA A 120 5.97 -14.51 -10.16
N VAL A 121 6.93 -14.16 -9.31
CA VAL A 121 8.31 -13.83 -9.71
C VAL A 121 9.08 -15.08 -10.13
N ALA A 122 9.59 -15.08 -11.37
CA ALA A 122 10.43 -16.14 -11.93
C ALA A 122 11.95 -15.87 -11.77
N ASP A 123 12.33 -14.58 -11.72
CA ASP A 123 13.72 -14.17 -11.49
C ASP A 123 13.77 -12.82 -10.77
N TYR A 124 14.32 -12.83 -9.54
CA TYR A 124 14.43 -11.60 -8.71
C TYR A 124 15.52 -10.64 -9.18
N ARG A 125 16.42 -11.07 -10.06
CA ARG A 125 17.54 -10.24 -10.56
C ARG A 125 17.37 -9.82 -12.00
N LYS A 126 16.15 -9.94 -12.52
CA LYS A 126 15.82 -9.58 -13.88
C LYS A 126 14.52 -8.78 -13.93
N VAL A 127 14.53 -7.68 -14.67
CA VAL A 127 13.32 -6.95 -15.05
C VAL A 127 12.60 -7.73 -16.13
N GLN A 128 11.28 -7.74 -16.10
CA GLN A 128 10.47 -8.31 -17.18
C GLN A 128 10.90 -7.71 -18.54
N PRO A 129 11.25 -8.53 -19.54
CA PRO A 129 11.86 -8.05 -20.79
C PRO A 129 11.06 -6.98 -21.53
N ALA A 130 9.73 -7.02 -21.42
CA ALA A 130 8.86 -6.01 -22.02
C ALA A 130 8.96 -4.64 -21.32
N LEU A 131 9.35 -4.60 -20.05
CA LEU A 131 9.46 -3.38 -19.25
C LEU A 131 10.84 -2.75 -19.32
N GLY A 132 11.89 -3.54 -19.62
CA GLY A 132 13.25 -3.03 -19.72
C GLY A 132 14.32 -3.94 -19.15
N THR A 133 15.42 -3.34 -18.68
CA THR A 133 16.56 -4.04 -18.09
C THR A 133 16.86 -3.53 -16.68
N MET A 134 17.74 -4.22 -15.96
CA MET A 134 18.18 -3.82 -14.62
C MET A 134 18.98 -2.50 -14.66
N GLU A 135 19.76 -2.27 -15.72
CA GLU A 135 20.47 -1.00 -15.94
C GLU A 135 19.50 0.16 -16.18
N GLU A 136 18.38 -0.11 -16.87
CA GLU A 136 17.34 0.90 -17.07
C GLU A 136 16.58 1.22 -15.77
N LEU A 137 16.39 0.24 -14.89
CA LEU A 137 15.88 0.47 -13.54
C LEU A 137 16.82 1.36 -12.74
N ALA A 138 18.11 1.01 -12.66
CA ALA A 138 19.12 1.83 -11.97
C ALA A 138 19.19 3.27 -12.53
N SER A 139 19.08 3.40 -13.86
CA SER A 139 19.03 4.71 -14.54
C SER A 139 17.77 5.51 -14.21
N LEU A 140 16.62 4.85 -14.01
CA LEU A 140 15.39 5.51 -13.54
C LEU A 140 15.53 5.95 -12.10
N CYS A 141 16.02 5.08 -11.20
CA CYS A 141 16.23 5.41 -9.78
C CYS A 141 17.17 6.62 -9.63
N SER A 142 18.30 6.63 -10.34
CA SER A 142 19.23 7.79 -10.34
C SER A 142 18.53 9.08 -10.78
N ALA A 143 17.72 9.03 -11.85
CA ALA A 143 16.98 10.20 -12.31
C ALA A 143 15.88 10.66 -11.33
N CYS A 144 15.29 9.72 -10.58
CA CYS A 144 14.35 10.03 -9.48
C CYS A 144 15.09 10.74 -8.33
N HIS A 145 16.27 10.22 -7.91
CA HIS A 145 17.07 10.82 -6.84
C HIS A 145 17.53 12.24 -7.16
N GLU A 146 17.92 12.53 -8.42
CA GLU A 146 18.24 13.89 -8.89
C GLU A 146 17.06 14.87 -8.67
N LYS A 147 15.83 14.35 -8.68
CA LYS A 147 14.58 15.10 -8.45
C LYS A 147 14.06 14.98 -7.02
N LYS A 148 14.84 14.43 -6.09
CA LYS A 148 14.45 14.17 -4.70
C LYS A 148 13.21 13.28 -4.58
N MET A 149 13.01 12.40 -5.53
CA MET A 149 11.93 11.41 -5.57
C MET A 149 12.49 10.06 -5.15
N SER A 150 11.89 9.44 -4.14
CA SER A 150 12.21 8.08 -3.69
C SER A 150 11.45 7.05 -4.50
N VAL A 151 12.06 5.87 -4.70
CA VAL A 151 11.48 4.77 -5.47
C VAL A 151 11.14 3.60 -4.56
N CYS A 152 9.89 3.17 -4.61
CA CYS A 152 9.39 1.98 -3.95
C CYS A 152 9.20 0.84 -4.95
N MET A 153 9.50 -0.38 -4.52
CA MET A 153 9.23 -1.60 -5.27
C MET A 153 8.54 -2.66 -4.41
N ASP A 154 7.78 -3.52 -5.05
CA ASP A 154 7.24 -4.73 -4.44
C ASP A 154 8.30 -5.83 -4.38
N PHE A 155 8.46 -6.45 -3.21
CA PHE A 155 9.33 -7.58 -2.98
C PHE A 155 8.52 -8.77 -2.45
N VAL A 156 8.30 -9.75 -3.33
CA VAL A 156 7.50 -10.94 -3.02
C VAL A 156 8.36 -11.92 -2.24
N MET A 157 8.10 -12.07 -0.95
CA MET A 157 8.86 -12.99 -0.09
C MET A 157 8.16 -14.32 0.17
N ASN A 158 6.82 -14.35 0.13
CA ASN A 158 6.08 -15.55 0.52
C ASN A 158 6.24 -16.72 -0.47
N HIS A 159 6.37 -16.43 -1.76
CA HIS A 159 6.34 -17.44 -2.81
C HIS A 159 7.18 -17.05 -4.03
N THR A 160 7.42 -18.00 -4.92
CA THR A 160 7.96 -17.77 -6.26
C THR A 160 7.01 -18.31 -7.31
N SER A 161 7.22 -17.91 -8.57
CA SER A 161 6.60 -18.58 -9.72
C SER A 161 7.07 -20.04 -9.83
N GLU A 162 6.23 -20.92 -10.38
CA GLU A 162 6.62 -22.28 -10.80
C GLU A 162 7.72 -22.26 -11.89
N ASP A 163 7.90 -21.11 -12.56
CA ASP A 163 8.96 -20.89 -13.56
C ASP A 163 10.28 -20.38 -12.97
N HIS A 164 10.36 -20.18 -11.64
CA HIS A 164 11.60 -19.86 -10.96
C HIS A 164 12.60 -21.01 -11.07
N GLU A 165 13.89 -20.69 -11.17
CA GLU A 165 14.95 -21.72 -11.31
C GLU A 165 14.87 -22.79 -10.21
N TRP A 166 14.60 -22.39 -8.96
CA TRP A 166 14.43 -23.33 -7.85
C TRP A 166 13.25 -24.27 -8.06
N ALA A 167 12.13 -23.74 -8.57
CA ALA A 167 10.94 -24.54 -8.82
C ALA A 167 11.17 -25.56 -9.94
N LYS A 168 11.84 -25.17 -11.03
CA LYS A 168 12.23 -26.07 -12.13
C LYS A 168 13.14 -27.21 -11.66
N ARG A 169 14.13 -26.90 -10.82
CA ARG A 169 15.02 -27.90 -10.24
C ARG A 169 14.32 -28.82 -9.24
N ALA A 170 13.37 -28.26 -8.46
CA ALA A 170 12.52 -29.06 -7.57
C ALA A 170 11.64 -30.05 -8.36
N LEU A 171 11.05 -29.62 -9.48
CA LEU A 171 10.30 -30.50 -10.40
C LEU A 171 11.20 -31.60 -11.01
N ALA A 172 12.45 -31.29 -11.30
CA ALA A 172 13.44 -32.28 -11.78
C ALA A 172 13.85 -33.30 -10.70
N GLY A 173 13.32 -33.18 -9.48
CA GLY A 173 13.55 -34.11 -8.38
C GLY A 173 14.78 -33.79 -7.51
N GLU A 174 15.40 -32.63 -7.68
CA GLU A 174 16.54 -32.23 -6.87
C GLU A 174 16.07 -31.89 -5.44
N LYS A 175 16.42 -32.76 -4.49
CA LYS A 175 15.95 -32.68 -3.09
C LYS A 175 16.25 -31.35 -2.41
N GLU A 176 17.46 -30.81 -2.64
CA GLU A 176 17.86 -29.50 -2.10
C GLU A 176 16.90 -28.39 -2.49
N TYR A 177 16.36 -28.43 -3.71
CA TYR A 177 15.41 -27.43 -4.21
C TYR A 177 13.97 -27.73 -3.80
N GLN A 178 13.60 -29.02 -3.64
CA GLN A 178 12.32 -29.39 -3.03
C GLN A 178 12.24 -28.90 -1.58
N ASP A 179 13.33 -28.93 -0.83
CA ASP A 179 13.40 -28.46 0.56
C ASP A 179 13.28 -26.92 0.72
N ARG A 180 13.36 -26.19 -0.39
CA ARG A 180 13.08 -24.72 -0.42
C ARG A 180 11.59 -24.41 -0.48
N TYR A 181 10.74 -25.40 -0.71
CA TYR A 181 9.28 -25.35 -0.76
C TYR A 181 8.67 -26.40 0.16
N PHE A 182 7.35 -26.52 0.17
CA PHE A 182 6.63 -27.54 0.91
C PHE A 182 6.12 -28.62 -0.05
N PHE A 183 6.86 -29.71 -0.22
CA PHE A 183 6.50 -30.85 -1.05
C PHE A 183 6.09 -32.05 -0.21
N TYR A 184 5.01 -32.73 -0.60
CA TYR A 184 4.49 -33.94 0.06
C TYR A 184 4.16 -35.03 -0.95
N ASP A 185 4.53 -36.28 -0.64
CA ASP A 185 4.29 -37.44 -1.51
C ASP A 185 2.83 -37.91 -1.47
N THR A 186 2.13 -37.66 -0.35
CA THR A 186 0.74 -38.08 -0.12
C THR A 186 -0.13 -36.89 0.28
N PRO A 187 -1.48 -37.01 0.16
CA PRO A 187 -2.37 -35.93 0.54
C PRO A 187 -2.56 -35.77 2.05
N ASP A 188 -1.98 -36.64 2.89
CA ASP A 188 -2.26 -36.69 4.33
C ASP A 188 -1.90 -35.36 5.03
N ILE A 189 -0.67 -34.88 4.84
CA ILE A 189 -0.23 -33.59 5.42
C ILE A 189 -0.93 -32.38 4.75
N PRO A 190 -1.06 -32.30 3.42
CA PRO A 190 -1.91 -31.30 2.77
C PRO A 190 -3.32 -31.21 3.36
N GLN A 191 -4.00 -32.33 3.57
CA GLN A 191 -5.35 -32.35 4.15
C GLN A 191 -5.38 -31.87 5.61
N GLU A 192 -4.33 -32.11 6.40
CA GLU A 192 -4.23 -31.56 7.75
C GLU A 192 -4.05 -30.01 7.72
N PHE A 193 -3.27 -29.46 6.79
CA PHE A 193 -3.19 -28.01 6.60
C PHE A 193 -4.54 -27.41 6.19
N GLU A 194 -5.28 -28.05 5.26
CA GLU A 194 -6.58 -27.55 4.78
C GLU A 194 -7.63 -27.43 5.91
N LYS A 195 -7.47 -28.13 7.04
CA LYS A 195 -8.36 -28.01 8.19
C LYS A 195 -8.22 -26.67 8.94
N THR A 196 -7.05 -26.05 8.86
CA THR A 196 -6.73 -24.86 9.69
C THR A 196 -6.34 -23.65 8.87
N VAL A 197 -5.82 -23.82 7.64
CA VAL A 197 -5.35 -22.73 6.79
C VAL A 197 -6.50 -22.21 5.92
N PRO A 198 -6.95 -20.96 6.12
CA PRO A 198 -8.00 -20.37 5.29
C PRO A 198 -7.49 -20.13 3.85
N GLN A 199 -8.37 -20.38 2.88
CA GLN A 199 -8.07 -20.08 1.48
C GLN A 199 -8.08 -18.57 1.22
N VAL A 200 -7.11 -18.08 0.44
CA VAL A 200 -7.01 -16.65 0.09
C VAL A 200 -7.98 -16.31 -1.04
N PHE A 201 -8.07 -17.18 -2.04
CA PHE A 201 -8.92 -17.02 -3.23
C PHE A 201 -9.85 -18.23 -3.41
N PRO A 202 -10.88 -18.41 -2.56
CA PRO A 202 -11.70 -19.63 -2.55
C PRO A 202 -12.47 -19.89 -3.85
N THR A 203 -12.71 -18.87 -4.68
CA THR A 203 -13.42 -19.00 -5.96
C THR A 203 -12.50 -19.04 -7.17
N THR A 204 -11.42 -18.26 -7.17
CA THR A 204 -10.51 -18.13 -8.33
C THR A 204 -9.33 -19.10 -8.29
N ALA A 205 -8.89 -19.49 -7.09
CA ALA A 205 -7.79 -20.42 -6.86
C ALA A 205 -8.07 -21.26 -5.58
N PRO A 206 -9.03 -22.18 -5.61
CA PRO A 206 -9.42 -22.96 -4.43
C PRO A 206 -8.33 -23.95 -4.00
N GLY A 207 -8.20 -24.13 -2.67
CA GLY A 207 -7.21 -25.01 -2.04
C GLY A 207 -5.89 -24.27 -1.74
N ASN A 208 -5.07 -24.94 -0.90
CA ASN A 208 -3.74 -24.45 -0.51
C ASN A 208 -2.61 -25.38 -1.04
N PHE A 209 -2.96 -26.40 -1.82
CA PHE A 209 -2.00 -27.36 -2.38
C PHE A 209 -2.35 -27.72 -3.82
N THR A 210 -1.31 -27.83 -4.64
CA THR A 210 -1.43 -28.21 -6.06
C THR A 210 -0.65 -29.50 -6.32
N TRP A 211 -1.31 -30.49 -6.95
CA TRP A 211 -0.65 -31.70 -7.41
C TRP A 211 0.23 -31.45 -8.64
N ARG A 212 1.46 -31.96 -8.64
CA ARG A 212 2.40 -31.84 -9.74
C ARG A 212 2.72 -33.23 -10.32
N GLU A 213 2.20 -33.49 -11.52
CA GLU A 213 2.42 -34.76 -12.22
C GLU A 213 3.88 -35.01 -12.52
N GLU A 214 4.66 -33.97 -12.77
CA GLU A 214 6.07 -34.04 -13.17
C GLU A 214 6.94 -34.71 -12.10
N CYS A 215 6.64 -34.49 -10.83
CA CYS A 215 7.38 -35.07 -9.71
C CYS A 215 6.52 -35.97 -8.80
N GLN A 216 5.23 -36.19 -9.12
CA GLN A 216 4.27 -37.00 -8.37
C GLN A 216 4.17 -36.54 -6.88
N LYS A 217 4.02 -35.23 -6.66
CA LYS A 217 3.94 -34.63 -5.33
C LYS A 217 2.95 -33.48 -5.27
N TYR A 218 2.46 -33.21 -4.07
CA TYR A 218 1.75 -31.99 -3.74
C TYR A 218 2.73 -30.88 -3.37
N VAL A 219 2.53 -29.66 -3.87
CA VAL A 219 3.26 -28.46 -3.45
C VAL A 219 2.30 -27.46 -2.83
N MET A 220 2.73 -26.74 -1.78
CA MET A 220 1.93 -25.71 -1.15
C MET A 220 1.81 -24.47 -2.04
N THR A 221 0.57 -23.97 -2.22
CA THR A 221 0.21 -22.88 -3.11
C THR A 221 -0.89 -22.03 -2.47
N SER A 222 -0.55 -21.24 -1.46
CA SER A 222 -1.52 -20.46 -0.67
C SER A 222 -2.27 -19.40 -1.49
N PHE A 223 -1.73 -18.99 -2.64
CA PHE A 223 -2.32 -18.01 -3.55
C PHE A 223 -2.78 -18.70 -4.85
N TYR A 224 -2.07 -18.52 -5.95
CA TYR A 224 -2.40 -19.23 -7.19
C TYR A 224 -1.63 -20.54 -7.33
N PRO A 225 -2.14 -21.53 -8.10
CA PRO A 225 -1.48 -22.83 -8.30
C PRO A 225 -0.04 -22.75 -8.88
N TYR A 226 0.30 -21.64 -9.53
CA TYR A 226 1.62 -21.36 -10.09
C TYR A 226 2.51 -20.51 -9.18
N GLN A 227 2.06 -20.18 -7.95
CA GLN A 227 2.79 -19.45 -6.92
C GLN A 227 3.10 -20.40 -5.77
N TRP A 228 4.35 -20.84 -5.65
CA TRP A 228 4.77 -21.90 -4.70
C TRP A 228 5.33 -21.27 -3.44
N ASP A 229 4.75 -21.64 -2.30
CA ASP A 229 5.14 -21.10 -1.00
C ASP A 229 6.56 -21.52 -0.61
N LEU A 230 7.38 -20.53 -0.25
CA LEU A 230 8.76 -20.71 0.19
C LEU A 230 8.83 -21.23 1.63
N ASN A 231 9.72 -22.17 1.86
CA ASN A 231 9.96 -22.78 3.16
C ASN A 231 11.02 -22.01 3.96
N TYR A 232 10.61 -21.03 4.72
CA TYR A 232 11.50 -20.25 5.58
C TYR A 232 12.00 -21.00 6.82
N SER A 233 11.60 -22.23 7.08
CA SER A 233 12.31 -23.08 8.05
C SER A 233 13.67 -23.56 7.54
N ASN A 234 13.93 -23.39 6.24
CA ASN A 234 15.22 -23.61 5.60
C ASN A 234 16.02 -22.30 5.56
N PRO A 235 17.15 -22.18 6.30
CA PRO A 235 17.95 -20.94 6.35
C PRO A 235 18.51 -20.52 4.98
N VAL A 236 18.67 -21.45 4.03
CA VAL A 236 19.09 -21.14 2.66
C VAL A 236 18.07 -20.22 1.99
N VAL A 237 16.77 -20.47 2.19
CA VAL A 237 15.69 -19.62 1.64
C VAL A 237 15.78 -18.21 2.20
N PHE A 238 15.90 -18.05 3.51
CA PHE A 238 16.05 -16.74 4.14
C PHE A 238 17.25 -15.97 3.58
N ASN A 239 18.43 -16.60 3.60
CA ASN A 239 19.67 -15.97 3.14
C ASN A 239 19.59 -15.52 1.67
N GLU A 240 19.15 -16.40 0.77
CA GLU A 240 19.04 -16.10 -0.65
C GLU A 240 18.01 -15.01 -0.95
N MET A 241 16.87 -15.00 -0.23
CA MET A 241 15.88 -13.93 -0.39
C MET A 241 16.41 -12.58 0.11
N VAL A 242 17.16 -12.56 1.22
CA VAL A 242 17.86 -11.36 1.67
C VAL A 242 18.87 -10.90 0.62
N TYR A 243 19.65 -11.80 -0.01
CA TYR A 243 20.61 -11.42 -1.06
C TYR A 243 19.91 -10.82 -2.28
N ASN A 244 18.76 -11.36 -2.68
CA ASN A 244 17.96 -10.79 -3.75
C ASN A 244 17.44 -9.38 -3.40
N MET A 245 16.98 -9.17 -2.18
CA MET A 245 16.56 -7.86 -1.69
C MET A 245 17.72 -6.84 -1.74
N LEU A 246 18.90 -7.20 -1.21
CA LEU A 246 20.08 -6.33 -1.19
C LEU A 246 20.59 -6.01 -2.60
N TYR A 247 20.54 -6.97 -3.53
CA TYR A 247 20.84 -6.74 -4.94
C TYR A 247 19.93 -5.65 -5.54
N LEU A 248 18.62 -5.74 -5.31
CA LEU A 248 17.63 -4.79 -5.83
C LEU A 248 17.78 -3.41 -5.20
N VAL A 249 18.03 -3.35 -3.90
CA VAL A 249 18.29 -2.10 -3.18
C VAL A 249 19.55 -1.40 -3.71
N ASN A 250 20.57 -2.15 -4.14
CA ASN A 250 21.76 -1.59 -4.77
C ASN A 250 21.51 -1.02 -6.18
N GLN A 251 20.34 -1.29 -6.78
CA GLN A 251 19.93 -0.60 -8.01
C GLN A 251 19.33 0.80 -7.77
N GLY A 252 19.23 1.23 -6.51
CA GLY A 252 18.72 2.56 -6.14
C GLY A 252 17.27 2.53 -5.60
N ILE A 253 16.78 1.38 -5.17
CA ILE A 253 15.48 1.28 -4.49
C ILE A 253 15.60 1.82 -3.08
N ASP A 254 14.67 2.71 -2.70
CA ASP A 254 14.63 3.39 -1.40
C ASP A 254 13.66 2.73 -0.41
N ILE A 255 12.60 2.15 -0.93
CA ILE A 255 11.51 1.59 -0.14
C ILE A 255 11.21 0.18 -0.66
N VAL A 256 11.31 -0.81 0.22
CA VAL A 256 10.96 -2.20 -0.09
C VAL A 256 9.58 -2.49 0.49
N ARG A 257 8.59 -2.65 -0.38
CA ARG A 257 7.28 -3.15 0.04
C ARG A 257 7.34 -4.67 0.10
N ILE A 258 7.27 -5.22 1.29
CA ILE A 258 7.25 -6.66 1.51
C ILE A 258 5.81 -7.15 1.33
N ASP A 259 5.62 -7.95 0.29
CA ASP A 259 4.34 -8.52 -0.08
C ASP A 259 3.94 -9.64 0.88
N ALA A 260 2.63 -9.72 1.20
CA ALA A 260 2.01 -10.82 1.95
C ALA A 260 2.76 -11.20 3.24
N VAL A 261 3.26 -10.22 4.00
CA VAL A 261 4.10 -10.43 5.19
C VAL A 261 3.54 -11.46 6.16
N PRO A 262 2.22 -11.45 6.51
CA PRO A 262 1.66 -12.37 7.50
C PRO A 262 1.79 -13.84 7.15
N TYR A 263 2.02 -14.17 5.87
CA TYR A 263 1.99 -15.53 5.34
C TYR A 263 3.37 -16.21 5.26
N ILE A 264 4.47 -15.51 5.54
CA ILE A 264 5.84 -15.97 5.27
C ILE A 264 6.20 -17.28 5.98
N TRP A 265 5.67 -17.54 7.19
CA TRP A 265 5.95 -18.75 7.94
C TRP A 265 4.78 -19.74 7.92
N LYS A 266 5.08 -21.04 7.68
CA LYS A 266 4.09 -22.12 7.66
C LYS A 266 4.33 -23.08 8.81
N GLN A 267 3.26 -23.44 9.52
CA GLN A 267 3.30 -24.40 10.61
C GLN A 267 2.01 -25.21 10.67
N LEU A 268 2.15 -26.53 10.59
CA LEU A 268 1.01 -27.44 10.69
C LEU A 268 0.22 -27.24 11.98
N GLY A 269 -1.10 -27.27 11.88
CA GLY A 269 -2.02 -27.08 13.02
C GLY A 269 -2.27 -25.62 13.39
N THR A 270 -1.78 -24.68 12.57
CA THR A 270 -2.07 -23.24 12.67
C THR A 270 -2.76 -22.74 11.42
N ASP A 271 -3.21 -21.48 11.41
CA ASP A 271 -3.74 -20.81 10.23
C ASP A 271 -2.64 -20.30 9.26
N CYS A 272 -1.37 -20.54 9.59
CA CYS A 272 -0.20 -20.04 8.85
C CYS A 272 -0.20 -18.52 8.63
N ARG A 273 -0.74 -17.76 9.57
CA ARG A 273 -0.79 -16.29 9.51
C ARG A 273 -0.35 -15.68 10.85
N ASN A 274 0.38 -14.56 10.77
CA ASN A 274 0.83 -13.79 11.94
C ASN A 274 1.59 -14.62 13.00
N LEU A 275 2.32 -15.63 12.59
CA LEU A 275 3.08 -16.47 13.52
C LEU A 275 4.29 -15.72 14.08
N PRO A 276 4.76 -16.01 15.30
CA PRO A 276 5.89 -15.31 15.91
C PRO A 276 7.16 -15.29 15.06
N GLN A 277 7.38 -16.35 14.27
CA GLN A 277 8.52 -16.46 13.37
C GLN A 277 8.49 -15.42 12.23
N VAL A 278 7.30 -14.97 11.81
CA VAL A 278 7.16 -13.88 10.84
C VAL A 278 7.76 -12.60 11.40
N HIS A 279 7.43 -12.26 12.65
CA HIS A 279 7.98 -11.09 13.34
C HIS A 279 9.49 -11.19 13.51
N THR A 280 10.01 -12.38 13.86
CA THR A 280 11.46 -12.64 13.91
C THR A 280 12.13 -12.37 12.56
N ILE A 281 11.55 -12.86 11.46
CA ILE A 281 12.07 -12.65 10.09
C ILE A 281 12.07 -11.15 9.75
N VAL A 282 10.96 -10.45 9.96
CA VAL A 282 10.86 -9.02 9.65
C VAL A 282 11.84 -8.21 10.49
N ARG A 283 12.00 -8.54 11.78
CA ARG A 283 12.99 -7.92 12.66
C ARG A 283 14.42 -8.13 12.17
N MET A 284 14.77 -9.33 11.74
CA MET A 284 16.09 -9.62 11.16
C MET A 284 16.32 -8.82 9.86
N ILE A 285 15.34 -8.76 8.96
CA ILE A 285 15.43 -7.97 7.73
C ILE A 285 15.62 -6.49 8.07
N ARG A 286 14.90 -5.96 9.07
CA ARG A 286 15.07 -4.59 9.55
C ARG A 286 16.51 -4.32 9.99
N MET A 287 17.10 -5.17 10.82
CA MET A 287 18.49 -5.01 11.26
C MET A 287 19.49 -5.14 10.10
N ILE A 288 19.25 -6.07 9.17
CA ILE A 288 20.09 -6.23 7.97
C ILE A 288 20.07 -4.96 7.12
N THR A 289 18.90 -4.36 6.90
CA THR A 289 18.82 -3.09 6.16
C THR A 289 19.53 -1.95 6.90
N GLU A 290 19.38 -1.85 8.21
CA GLU A 290 20.09 -0.85 9.04
C GLU A 290 21.62 -1.02 9.03
N ILE A 291 22.11 -2.24 8.81
CA ILE A 291 23.56 -2.53 8.68
C ILE A 291 24.07 -2.16 7.27
N VAL A 292 23.40 -2.66 6.24
CA VAL A 292 23.90 -2.63 4.86
C VAL A 292 23.49 -1.37 4.10
N CYS A 293 22.24 -0.94 4.26
CA CYS A 293 21.60 0.14 3.51
C CYS A 293 20.66 0.99 4.39
N PRO A 294 21.19 1.69 5.39
CA PRO A 294 20.40 2.33 6.45
C PRO A 294 19.46 3.45 5.98
N GLY A 295 19.63 3.92 4.75
CA GLY A 295 18.70 4.85 4.11
C GLY A 295 17.47 4.21 3.52
N VAL A 296 17.39 2.88 3.48
CA VAL A 296 16.25 2.12 2.93
C VAL A 296 15.22 1.84 4.01
N VAL A 297 13.93 1.94 3.66
CA VAL A 297 12.83 1.67 4.58
C VAL A 297 11.99 0.49 4.12
N LEU A 298 11.38 -0.22 5.08
CA LEU A 298 10.50 -1.35 4.86
C LEU A 298 9.05 -0.91 4.97
N LEU A 299 8.25 -1.21 3.96
CA LEU A 299 6.80 -1.08 3.96
C LEU A 299 6.18 -2.47 4.00
N GLY A 300 5.52 -2.84 5.07
CA GLY A 300 4.85 -4.14 5.19
C GLY A 300 3.43 -4.11 4.64
N GLU A 301 3.08 -5.10 3.82
CA GLU A 301 1.68 -5.33 3.46
C GLU A 301 1.04 -6.29 4.44
N VAL A 302 0.11 -5.76 5.24
CA VAL A 302 -0.66 -6.49 6.24
C VAL A 302 -2.13 -6.09 6.11
N VAL A 303 -2.91 -6.89 5.38
CA VAL A 303 -4.34 -6.61 5.11
C VAL A 303 -5.18 -7.36 6.14
N MET A 304 -5.34 -6.76 7.33
CA MET A 304 -6.06 -7.35 8.46
C MET A 304 -6.70 -6.26 9.32
N GLU A 305 -7.49 -6.66 10.33
CA GLU A 305 -8.00 -5.72 11.34
C GLU A 305 -6.87 -5.03 12.11
N PRO A 306 -7.07 -3.81 12.64
CA PRO A 306 -6.03 -2.96 13.22
C PRO A 306 -5.22 -3.64 14.32
N ALA A 307 -5.87 -4.44 15.16
CA ALA A 307 -5.19 -5.15 16.25
C ALA A 307 -4.10 -6.12 15.76
N LYS A 308 -4.22 -6.64 14.52
CA LYS A 308 -3.23 -7.53 13.90
C LYS A 308 -2.22 -6.78 13.03
N VAL A 309 -2.52 -5.56 12.60
CA VAL A 309 -1.61 -4.73 11.78
C VAL A 309 -0.53 -4.09 12.63
N VAL A 310 -0.89 -3.45 13.74
CA VAL A 310 0.03 -2.68 14.60
C VAL A 310 1.27 -3.46 15.06
N PRO A 311 1.19 -4.75 15.44
CA PRO A 311 2.37 -5.53 15.84
C PRO A 311 3.50 -5.57 14.81
N TYR A 312 3.23 -5.37 13.52
CA TYR A 312 4.26 -5.35 12.46
C TYR A 312 5.12 -4.08 12.43
N PHE A 313 4.81 -3.08 13.24
CA PHE A 313 5.77 -2.01 13.57
C PHE A 313 6.84 -2.48 14.57
N GLY A 314 6.59 -3.59 15.29
CA GLY A 314 7.38 -4.01 16.43
C GLY A 314 7.17 -3.09 17.62
N THR A 315 8.21 -2.90 18.40
CA THR A 315 8.26 -1.90 19.49
C THR A 315 9.24 -0.78 19.13
N LEU A 316 9.23 0.31 19.89
CA LEU A 316 10.19 1.42 19.67
C LEU A 316 11.65 0.99 19.88
N GLU A 317 11.90 0.01 20.79
CA GLU A 317 13.23 -0.56 21.03
C GLU A 317 13.59 -1.65 20.03
N LYS A 318 12.60 -2.38 19.52
CA LYS A 318 12.76 -3.49 18.57
C LYS A 318 11.84 -3.28 17.37
N PRO A 319 12.12 -2.27 16.53
CA PRO A 319 11.28 -1.97 15.36
C PRO A 319 11.36 -3.06 14.30
N GLU A 320 10.23 -3.29 13.64
CA GLU A 320 10.07 -4.16 12.47
C GLU A 320 9.90 -3.30 11.21
N CYS A 321 8.69 -3.23 10.62
CA CYS A 321 8.46 -2.36 9.48
C CYS A 321 8.56 -0.87 9.86
N HIS A 322 9.05 -0.04 8.94
CA HIS A 322 9.02 1.41 9.08
C HIS A 322 7.64 1.98 8.80
N MET A 323 6.95 1.37 7.84
CA MET A 323 5.65 1.80 7.36
C MET A 323 4.72 0.60 7.18
N LEU A 324 3.41 0.83 7.35
CA LEU A 324 2.36 -0.14 7.07
C LEU A 324 1.22 0.55 6.31
N TYR A 325 0.46 -0.22 5.54
CA TYR A 325 -0.76 0.28 4.91
C TYR A 325 -1.88 0.53 5.91
N ASN A 326 -2.57 1.65 5.79
CA ASN A 326 -3.75 1.99 6.59
C ASN A 326 -5.03 1.39 5.98
N VAL A 327 -5.10 0.07 5.94
CA VAL A 327 -6.19 -0.68 5.30
C VAL A 327 -7.53 -0.41 5.97
N THR A 328 -7.55 -0.37 7.30
CA THR A 328 -8.78 -0.23 8.07
C THR A 328 -9.43 1.14 7.85
N THR A 329 -8.63 2.21 7.88
CA THR A 329 -9.14 3.55 7.61
C THR A 329 -9.59 3.68 6.16
N MET A 330 -8.91 3.04 5.21
CA MET A 330 -9.31 2.99 3.80
C MET A 330 -10.69 2.33 3.65
N ALA A 331 -10.89 1.13 4.18
CA ALA A 331 -12.16 0.42 4.11
C ALA A 331 -13.29 1.19 4.82
N SER A 332 -13.00 1.77 6.01
CA SER A 332 -13.94 2.61 6.75
C SER A 332 -14.31 3.89 6.01
N THR A 333 -13.40 4.44 5.18
CA THR A 333 -13.70 5.60 4.32
C THR A 333 -14.79 5.24 3.29
N TRP A 334 -14.63 4.11 2.59
CA TRP A 334 -15.64 3.69 1.62
C TRP A 334 -16.96 3.28 2.28
N HIS A 335 -16.90 2.65 3.46
CA HIS A 335 -18.08 2.45 4.30
C HIS A 335 -18.82 3.77 4.56
N THR A 336 -18.09 4.81 4.98
CA THR A 336 -18.65 6.14 5.27
C THR A 336 -19.24 6.80 4.02
N VAL A 337 -18.59 6.64 2.85
CA VAL A 337 -19.14 7.12 1.56
C VAL A 337 -20.49 6.48 1.25
N ALA A 338 -20.67 5.19 1.53
CA ALA A 338 -21.92 4.48 1.26
C ALA A 338 -23.02 4.79 2.30
N THR A 339 -22.67 4.79 3.57
CA THR A 339 -23.63 4.93 4.68
C THR A 339 -23.90 6.39 5.07
N LYS A 340 -22.98 7.30 4.74
CA LYS A 340 -22.95 8.71 5.17
C LYS A 340 -22.65 8.89 6.68
N GLU A 341 -22.37 7.81 7.41
CA GLU A 341 -22.15 7.82 8.86
C GLU A 341 -20.65 7.77 9.18
N VAL A 342 -20.14 8.80 9.89
CA VAL A 342 -18.71 8.95 10.17
C VAL A 342 -18.23 8.20 11.42
N ALA A 343 -19.12 7.60 12.19
CA ALA A 343 -18.80 7.06 13.52
C ALA A 343 -17.69 6.01 13.48
N LEU A 344 -17.79 5.02 12.57
CA LEU A 344 -16.76 3.99 12.41
C LEU A 344 -15.41 4.60 11.95
N LEU A 345 -15.46 5.50 10.96
CA LEU A 345 -14.25 6.14 10.46
C LEU A 345 -13.55 6.98 11.54
N LYS A 346 -14.33 7.73 12.33
CA LYS A 346 -13.83 8.50 13.47
C LYS A 346 -13.15 7.58 14.49
N GLN A 347 -13.81 6.49 14.88
CA GLN A 347 -13.26 5.51 15.84
C GLN A 347 -11.94 4.91 15.33
N GLN A 348 -11.86 4.51 14.06
CA GLN A 348 -10.64 3.95 13.48
C GLN A 348 -9.51 4.98 13.41
N MET A 349 -9.81 6.23 13.09
CA MET A 349 -8.83 7.32 13.13
C MET A 349 -8.32 7.61 14.54
N ASP A 350 -9.19 7.57 15.54
CA ASP A 350 -8.80 7.77 16.96
C ASP A 350 -7.84 6.65 17.40
N VAL A 351 -8.08 5.40 16.99
CA VAL A 351 -7.14 4.28 17.25
C VAL A 351 -5.78 4.56 16.61
N VAL A 352 -5.73 4.89 15.31
CA VAL A 352 -4.48 5.17 14.59
C VAL A 352 -3.74 6.37 15.20
N ASN A 353 -4.45 7.44 15.52
CA ASN A 353 -3.86 8.67 16.06
C ASN A 353 -3.35 8.53 17.50
N SER A 354 -3.79 7.52 18.25
CA SER A 354 -3.31 7.19 19.60
C SER A 354 -1.95 6.46 19.61
N LEU A 355 -1.52 5.94 18.45
CA LEU A 355 -0.25 5.20 18.32
C LEU A 355 0.97 6.14 18.37
N PRO A 356 2.17 5.61 18.67
CA PRO A 356 3.42 6.36 18.57
C PRO A 356 3.60 7.04 17.22
N LYS A 357 4.20 8.23 17.21
CA LYS A 357 4.42 9.01 15.97
C LYS A 357 5.42 8.38 15.01
N GLU A 358 6.25 7.49 15.53
CA GLU A 358 7.20 6.65 14.79
C GLU A 358 6.52 5.59 13.94
N TYR A 359 5.26 5.24 14.24
CA TYR A 359 4.46 4.29 13.47
C TYR A 359 3.80 5.01 12.30
N VAL A 360 4.41 4.92 11.15
CA VAL A 360 4.00 5.66 9.96
C VAL A 360 3.10 4.84 9.08
N PHE A 361 1.87 5.32 8.86
CA PHE A 361 0.93 4.68 7.94
C PHE A 361 1.00 5.30 6.55
N LEU A 362 0.88 4.44 5.54
CA LEU A 362 0.62 4.82 4.16
C LEU A 362 -0.89 4.88 3.97
N ASN A 363 -1.42 6.08 3.70
CA ASN A 363 -2.85 6.33 3.54
C ASN A 363 -3.20 6.38 2.05
N TYR A 364 -4.30 5.74 1.68
CA TYR A 364 -4.76 5.65 0.29
C TYR A 364 -6.29 5.47 0.22
N LEU A 365 -6.89 5.85 -0.89
CA LEU A 365 -8.31 5.58 -1.17
C LEU A 365 -8.46 4.24 -1.88
N ARG A 366 -7.55 3.92 -2.79
CA ARG A 366 -7.42 2.66 -3.51
C ARG A 366 -5.98 2.40 -3.90
N CYS A 367 -5.65 1.17 -4.22
CA CYS A 367 -4.39 0.77 -4.83
C CYS A 367 -4.65 -0.05 -6.10
N HIS A 368 -3.73 -0.92 -6.47
CA HIS A 368 -3.86 -1.90 -7.55
C HIS A 368 -4.74 -3.10 -7.17
N ASP A 369 -4.92 -3.35 -5.88
CA ASP A 369 -5.75 -4.43 -5.36
C ASP A 369 -7.20 -4.01 -5.16
N ASP A 370 -8.01 -5.01 -4.89
CA ASP A 370 -9.41 -4.86 -4.51
C ASP A 370 -9.57 -4.23 -3.12
N ILE A 371 -10.73 -3.65 -2.89
CA ILE A 371 -11.16 -3.12 -1.60
C ILE A 371 -11.90 -4.22 -0.84
N GLY A 372 -11.28 -4.75 0.21
CA GLY A 372 -11.89 -5.71 1.12
C GLY A 372 -12.65 -5.02 2.26
N TRP A 373 -13.75 -5.65 2.73
CA TRP A 373 -14.59 -5.12 3.81
C TRP A 373 -14.15 -5.65 5.20
N GLY A 374 -12.86 -5.50 5.51
CA GLY A 374 -12.31 -5.78 6.84
C GLY A 374 -12.67 -4.68 7.85
N LEU A 375 -13.96 -4.49 8.12
CA LEU A 375 -14.47 -3.48 9.03
C LEU A 375 -14.53 -4.01 10.47
N ASP A 376 -14.54 -3.10 11.44
CA ASP A 376 -14.72 -3.42 12.86
C ASP A 376 -16.20 -3.70 13.14
N TYR A 377 -16.62 -4.95 12.96
CA TYR A 377 -18.00 -5.36 13.21
C TYR A 377 -18.33 -5.44 14.70
N ASP A 378 -17.34 -5.56 15.60
CA ASP A 378 -17.61 -5.49 17.03
C ASP A 378 -18.05 -4.08 17.45
N PHE A 379 -17.50 -3.06 16.80
CA PHE A 379 -17.97 -1.67 16.93
C PHE A 379 -19.37 -1.45 16.30
N LEU A 380 -19.66 -2.09 15.18
CA LEU A 380 -20.92 -1.89 14.43
C LEU A 380 -22.13 -2.66 14.99
N LYS A 381 -21.91 -3.83 15.60
CA LYS A 381 -22.97 -4.70 16.14
C LYS A 381 -23.93 -4.01 17.12
N PRO A 382 -23.48 -3.17 18.08
CA PRO A 382 -24.38 -2.47 19.00
C PRO A 382 -25.40 -1.55 18.30
N SER A 383 -25.07 -1.09 17.08
CA SER A 383 -25.98 -0.29 16.22
C SER A 383 -26.91 -1.17 15.37
N GLY A 384 -26.92 -2.49 15.58
CA GLY A 384 -27.78 -3.43 14.84
C GLY A 384 -27.25 -3.84 13.47
N ILE A 385 -26.01 -3.48 13.14
CA ILE A 385 -25.39 -3.79 11.84
C ILE A 385 -24.81 -5.21 11.88
N GLN A 386 -25.30 -6.07 10.99
CA GLN A 386 -24.82 -7.45 10.81
C GLN A 386 -23.87 -7.51 9.62
N GLU A 387 -22.78 -8.26 9.75
CA GLU A 387 -21.68 -8.31 8.80
C GLU A 387 -22.12 -8.66 7.36
N ILE A 388 -22.73 -9.83 7.16
CA ILE A 388 -23.08 -10.31 5.81
C ILE A 388 -24.07 -9.39 5.08
N PRO A 389 -25.23 -9.01 5.65
CA PRO A 389 -26.15 -8.08 5.00
C PRO A 389 -25.51 -6.72 4.72
N HIS A 390 -24.62 -6.27 5.59
CA HIS A 390 -23.94 -4.99 5.45
C HIS A 390 -22.92 -5.00 4.31
N LYS A 391 -22.06 -6.02 4.23
CA LYS A 391 -21.12 -6.20 3.11
C LYS A 391 -21.87 -6.27 1.77
N LYS A 392 -22.99 -6.98 1.73
CA LYS A 392 -23.86 -7.04 0.55
C LYS A 392 -24.37 -5.65 0.16
N TYR A 393 -24.86 -4.86 1.13
CA TYR A 393 -25.30 -3.48 0.88
C TYR A 393 -24.16 -2.62 0.31
N LEU A 394 -22.95 -2.70 0.88
CA LEU A 394 -21.79 -1.94 0.40
C LEU A 394 -21.45 -2.31 -1.05
N ASN A 395 -21.44 -3.60 -1.38
CA ASN A 395 -21.20 -4.08 -2.73
C ASN A 395 -22.28 -3.61 -3.72
N GLU A 396 -23.56 -3.67 -3.34
CA GLU A 396 -24.67 -3.15 -4.15
C GLU A 396 -24.56 -1.64 -4.35
N TYR A 397 -24.20 -0.89 -3.30
CA TYR A 397 -24.01 0.56 -3.38
C TYR A 397 -22.93 0.91 -4.41
N PHE A 398 -21.74 0.32 -4.29
CA PHE A 398 -20.64 0.67 -5.19
C PHE A 398 -20.76 0.10 -6.60
N ARG A 399 -21.68 -0.82 -6.84
CA ARG A 399 -22.09 -1.25 -8.19
C ARG A 399 -23.18 -0.35 -8.81
N GLY A 400 -23.67 0.64 -8.06
CA GLY A 400 -24.78 1.51 -8.49
C GLY A 400 -26.15 0.81 -8.50
N MET A 401 -26.29 -0.26 -7.72
CA MET A 401 -27.54 -1.01 -7.60
C MET A 401 -28.41 -0.56 -6.42
N ALA A 402 -27.82 0.08 -5.43
CA ALA A 402 -28.54 0.67 -4.31
C ALA A 402 -29.15 2.02 -4.69
N ALA A 403 -30.29 2.35 -4.08
CA ALA A 403 -30.95 3.63 -4.29
C ALA A 403 -30.03 4.81 -3.90
N GLY A 404 -29.94 5.82 -4.77
CA GLY A 404 -29.12 7.00 -4.55
C GLY A 404 -27.63 6.83 -4.86
N SER A 405 -27.19 5.67 -5.38
CA SER A 405 -25.81 5.45 -5.80
C SER A 405 -25.62 5.65 -7.31
N ASP A 406 -24.63 6.48 -7.65
CA ASP A 406 -24.12 6.69 -9.01
C ASP A 406 -22.81 5.91 -9.26
N ALA A 407 -22.35 5.12 -8.30
CA ALA A 407 -21.09 4.40 -8.40
C ALA A 407 -21.08 3.37 -9.53
N ARG A 408 -19.88 3.08 -10.05
CA ARG A 408 -19.63 2.03 -11.04
C ARG A 408 -18.41 1.23 -10.61
N GLY A 409 -18.63 0.18 -9.83
CA GLY A 409 -17.61 -0.78 -9.43
C GLY A 409 -17.93 -2.18 -9.93
N GLU A 410 -16.94 -3.05 -9.89
CA GLU A 410 -17.07 -4.48 -10.18
C GLU A 410 -16.68 -5.31 -8.95
N LEU A 411 -17.24 -6.51 -8.82
CA LEU A 411 -16.87 -7.43 -7.75
C LEU A 411 -15.71 -8.32 -8.18
N TYR A 412 -14.84 -8.62 -7.23
CA TYR A 412 -13.75 -9.58 -7.35
C TYR A 412 -13.92 -10.66 -6.27
N ASN A 413 -13.61 -11.90 -6.63
CA ASN A 413 -13.69 -13.07 -5.75
C ASN A 413 -15.05 -13.14 -5.01
N ASP A 414 -16.15 -13.01 -5.78
CA ASP A 414 -17.53 -13.09 -5.28
C ASP A 414 -17.83 -14.54 -4.86
N ASP A 415 -17.77 -14.80 -3.56
CA ASP A 415 -17.98 -16.12 -2.99
C ASP A 415 -19.45 -16.30 -2.56
N PRO A 416 -20.24 -17.13 -3.27
CA PRO A 416 -21.64 -17.34 -2.95
C PRO A 416 -21.83 -18.14 -1.64
N VAL A 417 -20.82 -18.89 -1.16
CA VAL A 417 -20.87 -19.69 0.06
C VAL A 417 -20.62 -18.80 1.28
N LEU A 418 -19.53 -18.04 1.27
CA LEU A 418 -19.19 -17.09 2.33
C LEU A 418 -20.04 -15.82 2.26
N GLN A 419 -20.72 -15.58 1.13
CA GLN A 419 -21.45 -14.35 0.83
C GLN A 419 -20.58 -13.09 1.01
N ASP A 420 -19.32 -13.22 0.64
CA ASP A 420 -18.31 -12.17 0.66
C ASP A 420 -17.79 -11.90 -0.75
N ALA A 421 -17.56 -10.63 -1.04
CA ALA A 421 -16.98 -10.18 -2.29
C ALA A 421 -16.17 -8.91 -2.03
N ARG A 422 -15.18 -8.68 -2.86
CA ARG A 422 -14.32 -7.50 -2.80
C ARG A 422 -14.65 -6.56 -3.94
N LEU A 423 -14.42 -5.27 -3.74
CA LEU A 423 -14.79 -4.22 -4.68
C LEU A 423 -13.58 -3.75 -5.51
N CYS A 424 -13.80 -3.57 -6.80
CA CYS A 424 -12.85 -2.97 -7.74
C CYS A 424 -13.45 -1.74 -8.43
N GLY A 425 -12.65 -0.71 -8.64
CA GLY A 425 -13.04 0.51 -9.34
C GLY A 425 -12.07 1.65 -9.14
N THR A 426 -12.03 2.60 -10.09
CA THR A 426 -11.29 3.86 -9.91
C THR A 426 -12.01 4.77 -8.92
N THR A 427 -11.28 5.64 -8.24
CA THR A 427 -11.88 6.63 -7.34
C THR A 427 -12.98 7.44 -8.02
N ALA A 428 -12.76 7.85 -9.26
CA ALA A 428 -13.73 8.62 -10.04
C ALA A 428 -15.02 7.84 -10.33
N SER A 429 -14.91 6.58 -10.73
CA SER A 429 -16.08 5.73 -11.03
C SER A 429 -16.85 5.35 -9.76
N LEU A 430 -16.15 5.07 -8.66
CA LEU A 430 -16.77 4.79 -7.35
C LEU A 430 -17.45 6.03 -6.75
N CYS A 431 -16.97 7.24 -7.07
CA CYS A 431 -17.61 8.51 -6.68
C CYS A 431 -18.76 8.93 -7.60
N GLY A 432 -19.09 8.16 -8.63
CA GLY A 432 -20.22 8.40 -9.52
C GLY A 432 -19.92 9.29 -10.73
N LEU A 433 -18.66 9.68 -10.96
CA LEU A 433 -18.30 10.54 -12.11
C LEU A 433 -18.62 9.87 -13.44
N GLU A 434 -18.37 8.57 -13.57
CA GLU A 434 -18.62 7.81 -14.79
C GLU A 434 -20.10 7.83 -15.17
N ALA A 435 -20.98 7.47 -14.24
CA ALA A 435 -22.43 7.49 -14.47
C ALA A 435 -22.95 8.90 -14.78
N SER A 436 -22.39 9.91 -14.11
CA SER A 436 -22.78 11.31 -14.31
C SER A 436 -22.41 11.84 -15.69
N LEU A 437 -21.23 11.46 -16.20
CA LEU A 437 -20.76 11.79 -17.54
C LEU A 437 -21.58 11.07 -18.61
N GLN A 438 -21.94 9.80 -18.41
CA GLN A 438 -22.82 9.04 -19.29
C GLN A 438 -24.21 9.67 -19.36
N ALA A 439 -24.74 10.11 -18.23
CA ALA A 439 -26.03 10.80 -18.14
C ALA A 439 -25.99 12.23 -18.70
N LYS A 440 -24.79 12.81 -18.91
CA LYS A 440 -24.58 14.20 -19.33
C LYS A 440 -25.28 15.20 -18.39
N ASP A 441 -25.31 14.90 -17.09
CA ASP A 441 -25.96 15.72 -16.07
C ASP A 441 -24.94 16.62 -15.35
N PRO A 442 -24.93 17.94 -15.62
CA PRO A 442 -23.94 18.85 -15.02
C PRO A 442 -23.98 18.89 -13.50
N ALA A 443 -25.17 18.76 -12.89
CA ALA A 443 -25.30 18.80 -11.43
C ALA A 443 -24.73 17.54 -10.78
N ARG A 444 -24.93 16.37 -11.39
CA ARG A 444 -24.33 15.11 -10.93
C ARG A 444 -22.81 15.10 -11.13
N ILE A 445 -22.33 15.63 -12.28
CA ILE A 445 -20.88 15.78 -12.53
C ILE A 445 -20.25 16.67 -11.46
N GLU A 446 -20.88 17.79 -11.13
CA GLU A 446 -20.43 18.70 -10.08
C GLU A 446 -20.31 17.99 -8.72
N ARG A 447 -21.36 17.27 -8.31
CA ARG A 447 -21.34 16.48 -7.05
C ARG A 447 -20.25 15.43 -7.03
N ALA A 448 -20.03 14.72 -8.16
CA ALA A 448 -18.97 13.71 -8.24
C ALA A 448 -17.57 14.33 -8.12
N ILE A 449 -17.29 15.44 -8.79
CA ILE A 449 -16.03 16.18 -8.65
C ILE A 449 -15.83 16.64 -7.20
N GLN A 450 -16.88 17.22 -6.59
CA GLN A 450 -16.82 17.69 -5.21
C GLN A 450 -16.51 16.52 -4.25
N LYS A 451 -17.13 15.35 -4.45
CA LYS A 451 -16.88 14.15 -3.65
C LYS A 451 -15.43 13.64 -3.81
N ILE A 452 -14.90 13.60 -5.04
CA ILE A 452 -13.51 13.24 -5.32
C ILE A 452 -12.56 14.17 -4.58
N LEU A 453 -12.78 15.47 -4.67
CA LEU A 453 -11.94 16.47 -4.01
C LEU A 453 -12.04 16.40 -2.49
N MET A 454 -13.23 16.22 -1.94
CA MET A 454 -13.45 16.03 -0.50
C MET A 454 -12.68 14.82 0.03
N LEU A 455 -12.74 13.68 -0.67
CA LEU A 455 -12.01 12.46 -0.29
C LEU A 455 -10.49 12.65 -0.36
N ASN A 456 -9.98 13.38 -1.36
CA ASN A 456 -8.54 13.70 -1.43
C ASN A 456 -8.11 14.69 -0.34
N ALA A 457 -8.93 15.70 -0.02
CA ALA A 457 -8.67 16.60 1.10
C ALA A 457 -8.64 15.85 2.43
N TYR A 458 -9.55 14.91 2.63
CA TYR A 458 -9.55 14.00 3.77
C TYR A 458 -8.31 13.09 3.78
N LEU A 459 -7.91 12.51 2.63
CA LEU A 459 -6.72 11.69 2.52
C LEU A 459 -5.45 12.46 2.92
N PHE A 460 -5.30 13.68 2.43
CA PHE A 460 -4.08 14.49 2.63
C PHE A 460 -3.93 15.05 4.04
N ILE A 461 -4.99 15.12 4.84
CA ILE A 461 -4.91 15.61 6.22
C ILE A 461 -4.64 14.50 7.24
N GLN A 462 -4.73 13.23 6.87
CA GLN A 462 -4.46 12.11 7.78
C GLN A 462 -3.01 12.10 8.27
N SER A 463 -2.77 11.48 9.43
CA SER A 463 -1.41 11.19 9.90
C SER A 463 -0.77 10.12 9.00
N GLY A 464 0.46 10.35 8.55
CA GLY A 464 1.19 9.45 7.67
C GLY A 464 1.39 10.00 6.26
N ILE A 465 1.61 9.12 5.30
CA ILE A 465 1.96 9.46 3.92
C ILE A 465 0.75 9.24 3.01
N PRO A 466 0.22 10.27 2.37
CA PRO A 466 -0.82 10.09 1.36
C PRO A 466 -0.22 9.51 0.08
N VAL A 467 -0.90 8.53 -0.49
CA VAL A 467 -0.55 7.92 -1.77
C VAL A 467 -1.78 7.84 -2.65
N ILE A 468 -1.65 8.30 -3.89
CA ILE A 468 -2.67 8.20 -4.92
C ILE A 468 -2.30 7.11 -5.93
N TYR A 469 -3.27 6.61 -6.65
CA TYR A 469 -3.03 5.72 -7.78
C TYR A 469 -3.06 6.53 -9.08
N SER A 470 -2.12 6.26 -10.01
CA SER A 470 -1.99 7.01 -11.26
C SER A 470 -3.30 7.06 -12.04
N GLY A 471 -3.71 8.25 -12.47
CA GLY A 471 -4.98 8.54 -13.10
C GLY A 471 -6.04 9.13 -12.17
N ASP A 472 -5.96 8.94 -10.85
CA ASP A 472 -6.90 9.56 -9.91
C ASP A 472 -6.77 11.09 -9.91
N GLU A 473 -5.57 11.63 -10.11
CA GLU A 473 -5.28 13.06 -10.19
C GLU A 473 -5.93 13.77 -11.40
N ILE A 474 -6.38 13.00 -12.39
CA ILE A 474 -7.11 13.51 -13.57
C ILE A 474 -8.53 12.93 -13.67
N GLY A 475 -9.00 12.24 -12.64
CA GLY A 475 -10.33 11.64 -12.63
C GLY A 475 -10.54 10.55 -13.68
N GLN A 476 -9.52 9.71 -13.90
CA GLN A 476 -9.60 8.57 -14.82
C GLN A 476 -10.69 7.59 -14.40
N LEU A 477 -11.53 7.19 -15.37
CA LEU A 477 -12.63 6.26 -15.16
C LEU A 477 -12.16 4.80 -15.25
N ASN A 478 -13.06 3.89 -14.92
CA ASN A 478 -12.89 2.45 -15.11
C ASN A 478 -12.55 2.13 -16.59
N ASP A 479 -11.73 1.11 -16.77
CA ASP A 479 -11.36 0.56 -18.06
C ASP A 479 -11.93 -0.86 -18.20
N TYR A 480 -12.97 -1.02 -18.99
CA TYR A 480 -13.62 -2.30 -19.21
C TYR A 480 -13.00 -3.13 -20.34
N SER A 481 -11.99 -2.58 -21.03
CA SER A 481 -11.33 -3.26 -22.16
C SER A 481 -10.56 -4.51 -21.73
N TYR A 482 -10.26 -4.66 -20.42
CA TYR A 482 -9.61 -5.85 -19.90
C TYR A 482 -10.40 -7.14 -20.18
N LYS A 483 -11.74 -7.06 -20.32
CA LYS A 483 -12.61 -8.21 -20.62
C LYS A 483 -12.34 -8.83 -21.99
N ASP A 484 -11.75 -8.05 -22.88
CA ASP A 484 -11.37 -8.46 -24.23
C ASP A 484 -9.86 -8.74 -24.34
N ASP A 485 -9.13 -8.82 -23.21
CA ASP A 485 -7.71 -9.12 -23.19
C ASP A 485 -7.48 -10.56 -23.71
N PRO A 486 -6.52 -10.77 -24.62
CA PRO A 486 -6.17 -12.11 -25.11
C PRO A 486 -5.60 -13.04 -24.03
N ASP A 487 -5.14 -12.50 -22.92
CA ASP A 487 -4.78 -13.26 -21.72
C ASP A 487 -6.04 -13.55 -20.91
N ALA A 488 -6.45 -14.82 -20.86
CA ALA A 488 -7.68 -15.24 -20.21
C ALA A 488 -7.68 -14.96 -18.70
N ASP A 489 -6.52 -15.01 -18.03
CA ASP A 489 -6.41 -14.73 -16.60
C ASP A 489 -6.65 -13.23 -16.33
N ARG A 490 -6.13 -12.36 -17.19
CA ARG A 490 -6.41 -10.91 -17.12
C ARG A 490 -7.87 -10.59 -17.43
N ALA A 491 -8.44 -11.22 -18.45
CA ALA A 491 -9.84 -11.03 -18.83
C ALA A 491 -10.84 -11.46 -17.74
N ALA A 492 -10.45 -12.43 -16.91
CA ALA A 492 -11.25 -12.92 -15.79
C ALA A 492 -11.05 -12.13 -14.48
N ASP A 493 -10.00 -11.31 -14.39
CA ASP A 493 -9.64 -10.59 -13.17
C ASP A 493 -10.19 -9.15 -13.18
N SER A 494 -11.28 -8.93 -12.44
CA SER A 494 -11.94 -7.62 -12.36
C SER A 494 -11.10 -6.51 -11.73
N ARG A 495 -9.94 -6.81 -11.09
CA ARG A 495 -8.98 -5.79 -10.64
C ARG A 495 -8.45 -4.96 -11.81
N TYR A 496 -8.42 -5.51 -13.02
CA TYR A 496 -7.99 -4.77 -14.21
C TYR A 496 -8.95 -3.65 -14.63
N VAL A 497 -10.17 -3.60 -14.11
CA VAL A 497 -11.09 -2.46 -14.33
C VAL A 497 -10.47 -1.13 -13.87
N HIS A 498 -9.60 -1.18 -12.85
CA HIS A 498 -8.92 0.00 -12.30
C HIS A 498 -7.39 -0.01 -12.48
N ARG A 499 -6.84 -1.02 -13.17
CA ARG A 499 -5.42 -1.12 -13.57
C ARG A 499 -5.21 -0.71 -15.04
N GLY A 500 -6.22 -0.07 -15.66
CA GLY A 500 -6.20 0.32 -17.07
C GLY A 500 -5.07 1.27 -17.44
N HIS A 501 -4.79 1.37 -18.75
CA HIS A 501 -3.75 2.26 -19.25
C HIS A 501 -4.01 3.72 -18.90
N PHE A 502 -2.95 4.44 -18.51
CA PHE A 502 -3.03 5.87 -18.22
C PHE A 502 -3.43 6.65 -19.49
N ARG A 503 -4.44 7.47 -19.38
CA ARG A 503 -5.08 8.17 -20.48
C ARG A 503 -4.39 9.51 -20.76
N TRP A 504 -3.23 9.48 -21.44
CA TRP A 504 -2.44 10.67 -21.78
C TRP A 504 -3.22 11.71 -22.60
N GLU A 505 -4.27 11.30 -23.32
CA GLU A 505 -5.19 12.22 -24.00
C GLU A 505 -6.09 13.00 -23.01
N LEU A 506 -6.44 12.41 -21.87
CA LEU A 506 -7.17 13.09 -20.79
C LEU A 506 -6.23 14.00 -19.98
N GLU A 507 -4.98 13.57 -19.78
CA GLU A 507 -3.98 14.37 -19.09
C GLU A 507 -3.84 15.77 -19.71
N LYS A 508 -3.84 15.88 -21.03
CA LYS A 508 -3.75 17.17 -21.74
C LYS A 508 -4.88 18.13 -21.34
N LYS A 509 -6.07 17.61 -21.03
CA LYS A 509 -7.23 18.40 -20.63
C LYS A 509 -7.07 19.03 -19.24
N ARG A 510 -6.10 18.58 -18.41
CA ARG A 510 -5.82 19.23 -17.13
C ARG A 510 -5.39 20.70 -17.26
N ALA A 511 -4.86 21.08 -18.41
CA ALA A 511 -4.50 22.47 -18.73
C ALA A 511 -5.68 23.29 -19.30
N GLU A 512 -6.79 22.63 -19.71
CA GLU A 512 -7.96 23.28 -20.29
C GLU A 512 -8.94 23.68 -19.20
N LYS A 513 -8.98 24.97 -18.88
CA LYS A 513 -9.80 25.52 -17.78
C LYS A 513 -11.27 25.09 -17.86
N GLY A 514 -11.79 24.57 -16.77
CA GLY A 514 -13.20 24.17 -16.61
C GLY A 514 -13.51 22.73 -17.04
N THR A 515 -12.57 22.00 -17.61
CA THR A 515 -12.74 20.55 -17.84
C THR A 515 -12.75 19.78 -16.52
N VAL A 516 -13.30 18.60 -16.48
CA VAL A 516 -13.30 17.71 -15.31
C VAL A 516 -11.88 17.47 -14.81
N GLN A 517 -10.96 17.15 -15.74
CA GLN A 517 -9.55 16.90 -15.47
C GLN A 517 -8.84 18.11 -14.86
N ASN A 518 -9.08 19.30 -15.42
CA ASN A 518 -8.53 20.56 -14.88
C ASN A 518 -9.01 20.81 -13.45
N ARG A 519 -10.29 20.67 -13.21
CA ARG A 519 -10.90 20.95 -11.91
C ARG A 519 -10.40 20.00 -10.80
N ILE A 520 -10.30 18.71 -11.11
CA ILE A 520 -9.77 17.72 -10.17
C ILE A 520 -8.29 18.01 -9.91
N PHE A 521 -7.50 18.17 -10.98
CA PHE A 521 -6.06 18.40 -10.88
C PHE A 521 -5.73 19.68 -10.11
N GLU A 522 -6.34 20.82 -10.47
CA GLU A 522 -6.10 22.10 -9.77
C GLU A 522 -6.57 22.05 -8.30
N GLY A 523 -7.67 21.33 -8.02
CA GLY A 523 -8.16 21.13 -6.67
C GLY A 523 -7.14 20.37 -5.81
N MET A 524 -6.60 19.26 -6.33
CA MET A 524 -5.56 18.49 -5.64
C MET A 524 -4.27 19.29 -5.48
N GLN A 525 -3.79 19.96 -6.54
CA GLN A 525 -2.61 20.84 -6.48
C GLN A 525 -2.70 21.91 -5.39
N LYS A 526 -3.89 22.45 -5.16
CA LYS A 526 -4.13 23.44 -4.10
C LYS A 526 -3.97 22.82 -2.72
N MET A 527 -4.52 21.63 -2.52
CA MET A 527 -4.37 20.87 -1.27
C MET A 527 -2.91 20.53 -0.99
N GLU A 528 -2.19 20.03 -2.00
CA GLU A 528 -0.78 19.67 -1.90
C GLU A 528 0.08 20.86 -1.51
N LYS A 529 -0.11 22.02 -2.16
CA LYS A 529 0.59 23.27 -1.83
C LYS A 529 0.32 23.70 -0.39
N ALA A 530 -0.94 23.66 0.04
CA ALA A 530 -1.32 24.00 1.41
C ALA A 530 -0.67 23.05 2.43
N ARG A 531 -0.68 21.74 2.14
CA ARG A 531 -0.06 20.71 2.97
C ARG A 531 1.45 20.91 3.10
N PHE A 532 2.15 21.21 2.02
CA PHE A 532 3.61 21.41 2.03
C PHE A 532 4.02 22.69 2.77
N ALA A 533 3.18 23.73 2.73
CA ALA A 533 3.46 25.02 3.34
C ALA A 533 3.21 25.07 4.86
N CYS A 534 2.37 24.18 5.41
CA CYS A 534 1.91 24.27 6.80
C CYS A 534 2.54 23.21 7.71
N GLY A 535 3.20 23.65 8.78
CA GLY A 535 3.90 22.81 9.75
C GLY A 535 3.04 21.69 10.38
N PRO A 536 1.78 21.92 10.75
CA PRO A 536 0.91 20.87 11.31
C PRO A 536 0.68 19.64 10.44
N PHE A 537 1.01 19.65 9.14
CA PHE A 537 0.97 18.43 8.31
C PHE A 537 2.18 17.50 8.51
N SER A 538 3.18 17.94 9.26
CA SER A 538 4.33 17.10 9.64
C SER A 538 3.89 15.83 10.38
N GLY A 539 4.60 14.72 10.18
CA GLY A 539 4.43 13.48 10.94
C GLY A 539 4.61 13.66 12.46
N LYS A 540 5.29 14.74 12.90
CA LYS A 540 5.49 15.09 14.32
C LYS A 540 4.28 15.76 14.99
N ALA A 541 3.27 16.19 14.21
CA ALA A 541 2.10 16.87 14.74
C ALA A 541 1.24 15.94 15.60
N ALA A 542 0.61 16.49 16.64
CA ALA A 542 -0.49 15.84 17.31
C ALA A 542 -1.71 15.83 16.38
N VAL A 543 -2.41 14.70 16.30
CA VAL A 543 -3.60 14.55 15.44
C VAL A 543 -4.70 13.91 16.26
N TRP A 544 -5.91 14.45 16.17
CA TRP A 544 -7.10 13.90 16.84
C TRP A 544 -8.34 14.26 16.07
N THR A 545 -9.44 13.55 16.31
CA THR A 545 -10.77 13.93 15.80
C THR A 545 -11.47 14.83 16.80
N TYR A 546 -12.27 15.77 16.31
CA TYR A 546 -13.12 16.64 17.13
C TYR A 546 -14.59 16.28 16.91
N ASP A 547 -15.39 16.28 17.98
CA ASP A 547 -16.80 15.96 17.86
C ASP A 547 -17.59 17.12 17.23
N THR A 548 -18.29 16.82 16.16
CA THR A 548 -19.11 17.81 15.43
C THR A 548 -20.58 17.78 15.84
N TYR A 549 -20.99 16.84 16.70
CA TYR A 549 -22.39 16.55 17.01
C TYR A 549 -23.28 16.37 15.77
N ASN A 550 -22.68 15.90 14.69
CA ASN A 550 -23.34 15.58 13.42
C ASN A 550 -22.75 14.30 12.85
N SER A 551 -23.57 13.26 12.71
CA SER A 551 -23.14 11.92 12.28
C SER A 551 -22.60 11.87 10.84
N HIS A 552 -22.80 12.94 10.04
CA HIS A 552 -22.35 13.03 8.65
C HIS A 552 -21.06 13.84 8.48
N VAL A 553 -20.59 14.50 9.54
CA VAL A 553 -19.46 15.43 9.44
C VAL A 553 -18.29 14.98 10.30
N LEU A 554 -17.16 14.75 9.66
CA LEU A 554 -15.89 14.45 10.31
C LEU A 554 -15.07 15.73 10.50
N CYS A 555 -14.50 15.92 11.69
CA CYS A 555 -13.54 16.98 11.98
C CYS A 555 -12.23 16.40 12.46
N ILE A 556 -11.12 16.81 11.84
CA ILE A 556 -9.76 16.38 12.15
C ILE A 556 -8.94 17.61 12.54
N CYS A 557 -8.29 17.56 13.70
CA CYS A 557 -7.39 18.57 14.18
C CYS A 557 -5.96 18.10 14.12
N ARG A 558 -5.05 18.98 13.70
CA ARG A 558 -3.60 18.76 13.70
C ARG A 558 -2.92 19.94 14.36
N GLN A 559 -2.00 19.69 15.28
CA GLN A 559 -1.26 20.74 15.98
C GLN A 559 0.22 20.43 16.03
N LEU A 560 1.03 21.42 15.70
CA LEU A 560 2.48 21.40 15.88
C LEU A 560 2.92 22.73 16.50
N LYS A 561 3.45 22.67 17.75
CA LYS A 561 3.80 23.87 18.50
C LYS A 561 2.61 24.85 18.60
N ASN A 562 2.80 26.07 18.16
CA ASN A 562 1.82 27.18 18.15
C ASN A 562 1.02 27.28 16.82
N GLU A 563 0.98 26.23 16.02
CA GLU A 563 0.23 26.17 14.77
C GLU A 563 -0.81 25.05 14.80
N MET A 564 -1.97 25.31 14.25
CA MET A 564 -3.07 24.34 14.16
C MET A 564 -3.73 24.35 12.78
N VAL A 565 -4.07 23.18 12.29
CA VAL A 565 -4.95 22.98 11.13
C VAL A 565 -6.19 22.20 11.58
N VAL A 566 -7.35 22.66 11.18
CA VAL A 566 -8.64 22.00 11.39
C VAL A 566 -9.23 21.66 10.02
N GLY A 567 -9.44 20.37 9.75
CA GLY A 567 -10.14 19.90 8.57
C GLY A 567 -11.56 19.47 8.88
N VAL A 568 -12.52 19.90 8.10
CA VAL A 568 -13.94 19.55 8.26
C VAL A 568 -14.48 18.98 6.95
N PHE A 569 -15.19 17.84 7.02
CA PHE A 569 -15.58 17.04 5.87
C PHE A 569 -17.02 16.56 6.01
N ASN A 570 -17.89 16.96 5.09
CA ASN A 570 -19.27 16.50 5.01
C ASN A 570 -19.37 15.29 4.06
N PHE A 571 -19.60 14.10 4.59
CA PHE A 571 -19.78 12.86 3.80
C PHE A 571 -21.20 12.67 3.27
N SER A 572 -22.15 13.54 3.65
CA SER A 572 -23.52 13.56 3.12
C SER A 572 -23.57 14.25 1.76
N ASP A 573 -24.52 13.87 0.92
CA ASP A 573 -24.82 14.57 -0.34
C ASP A 573 -25.65 15.85 -0.11
N GLU A 574 -26.13 16.08 1.13
CA GLU A 574 -26.93 17.22 1.54
C GLU A 574 -26.10 18.21 2.38
N PRO A 575 -26.48 19.53 2.42
CA PRO A 575 -25.83 20.48 3.29
C PRO A 575 -25.92 20.10 4.77
N GLN A 576 -24.80 20.20 5.48
CA GLN A 576 -24.69 19.87 6.90
C GLN A 576 -24.05 21.00 7.71
N THR A 577 -24.26 20.97 9.02
CA THR A 577 -23.58 21.86 9.95
C THR A 577 -22.67 21.07 10.88
N ALA A 578 -21.39 21.43 10.92
CA ALA A 578 -20.47 20.98 11.95
C ALA A 578 -20.67 21.86 13.20
N TRP A 579 -21.15 21.28 14.28
CA TRP A 579 -21.36 21.97 15.56
C TRP A 579 -20.05 21.95 16.36
N ILE A 580 -19.13 22.84 15.95
CA ILE A 580 -17.81 22.98 16.58
C ILE A 580 -17.70 24.39 17.19
N ASP A 581 -16.82 24.53 18.18
CA ASP A 581 -16.44 25.82 18.75
C ASP A 581 -14.93 25.82 19.04
N MET A 582 -14.18 26.54 18.22
CA MET A 582 -12.73 26.73 18.35
C MET A 582 -12.37 28.13 18.89
N GLY A 583 -13.31 28.81 19.55
CA GLY A 583 -13.19 30.17 20.10
C GLY A 583 -13.44 31.27 19.08
N GLU A 584 -13.18 32.52 19.49
CA GLU A 584 -13.52 33.73 18.73
C GLU A 584 -12.42 34.15 17.73
N MET A 585 -11.22 33.62 17.84
CA MET A 585 -10.12 34.01 16.94
C MET A 585 -10.32 33.41 15.54
N PRO A 586 -10.12 34.22 14.48
CA PRO A 586 -10.29 33.75 13.12
C PRO A 586 -9.23 32.75 12.72
N PHE A 587 -9.61 31.83 11.84
CA PHE A 587 -8.75 30.88 11.13
C PHE A 587 -8.68 31.28 9.66
N GLN A 588 -7.50 31.17 9.04
CA GLN A 588 -7.31 31.33 7.61
C GLN A 588 -7.86 30.10 6.87
N ASP A 589 -8.70 30.31 5.87
CA ASP A 589 -9.14 29.23 4.98
C ASP A 589 -8.01 28.91 3.96
N LEU A 590 -7.37 27.76 4.11
CA LEU A 590 -6.28 27.32 3.25
C LEU A 590 -6.73 26.90 1.84
N LEU A 591 -7.98 26.45 1.71
CA LEU A 591 -8.55 25.95 0.46
C LEU A 591 -9.57 26.91 -0.16
N GLY A 592 -10.00 27.91 0.56
CA GLY A 592 -10.89 28.98 0.12
C GLY A 592 -10.18 30.33 0.01
N LYS A 593 -10.84 31.34 0.47
CA LYS A 593 -10.31 32.72 0.57
C LYS A 593 -10.80 33.36 1.87
N GLY A 594 -9.92 34.12 2.52
CA GLY A 594 -10.23 34.89 3.70
C GLY A 594 -10.10 34.13 5.00
N GLU A 595 -10.73 34.66 6.01
CA GLU A 595 -10.71 34.15 7.37
C GLU A 595 -12.14 33.88 7.85
N CYS A 596 -12.28 32.92 8.76
CA CYS A 596 -13.54 32.63 9.41
C CYS A 596 -13.35 32.21 10.87
N VAL A 597 -14.30 32.50 11.72
CA VAL A 597 -14.39 31.96 13.07
C VAL A 597 -14.98 30.55 12.96
N LEU A 598 -14.29 29.57 13.51
CA LEU A 598 -14.75 28.17 13.49
C LEU A 598 -15.82 27.95 14.58
N ARG A 599 -17.03 28.33 14.26
CA ARG A 599 -18.23 28.12 15.09
C ARG A 599 -19.40 27.75 14.19
N ASN A 600 -19.95 26.54 14.35
CA ASN A 600 -21.11 26.07 13.60
C ASN A 600 -20.92 26.18 12.07
N ILE A 601 -19.89 25.52 11.54
CA ILE A 601 -19.53 25.60 10.13
C ILE A 601 -20.58 24.91 9.26
N LYS A 602 -21.11 25.62 8.28
CA LYS A 602 -22.03 25.08 7.28
C LYS A 602 -21.24 24.63 6.06
N LEU A 603 -21.44 23.38 5.66
CA LEU A 603 -20.82 22.76 4.51
C LEU A 603 -21.89 22.32 3.51
N PRO A 604 -21.74 22.56 2.20
CA PRO A 604 -22.60 21.97 1.20
C PRO A 604 -22.45 20.43 1.18
N GLY A 605 -23.28 19.73 0.43
CA GLY A 605 -23.12 18.29 0.21
C GLY A 605 -21.72 17.96 -0.32
N ASN A 606 -21.03 16.99 0.27
CA ASN A 606 -19.64 16.65 0.01
C ASN A 606 -18.66 17.84 0.18
N GLY A 607 -19.06 18.85 0.97
CA GLY A 607 -18.25 20.03 1.27
C GLY A 607 -17.11 19.73 2.22
N TYR A 608 -16.02 20.49 2.10
CA TYR A 608 -14.84 20.35 2.95
C TYR A 608 -14.09 21.68 3.07
N GLY A 609 -13.24 21.79 4.10
CA GLY A 609 -12.37 22.95 4.29
C GLY A 609 -11.21 22.61 5.20
N TRP A 610 -10.09 23.30 4.99
CA TRP A 610 -8.92 23.30 5.87
C TRP A 610 -8.70 24.70 6.41
N TYR A 611 -8.65 24.83 7.72
CA TYR A 611 -8.58 26.09 8.44
C TYR A 611 -7.33 26.13 9.30
N TYR A 612 -6.51 27.14 9.11
CA TYR A 612 -5.20 27.30 9.75
C TYR A 612 -5.20 28.47 10.71
N LYS A 613 -4.54 28.28 11.83
CA LYS A 613 -4.31 29.33 12.82
C LYS A 613 -2.93 29.18 13.43
N THR A 614 -2.30 30.30 13.71
CA THR A 614 -1.12 30.42 14.56
C THR A 614 -1.40 31.36 15.71
N TRP A 615 -0.70 31.19 16.83
CA TRP A 615 -0.75 32.10 17.97
C TRP A 615 0.66 32.38 18.47
N GLU A 616 0.84 33.56 19.07
CA GLU A 616 2.11 33.90 19.72
C GLU A 616 2.33 33.01 20.95
N GLU A 617 3.58 32.63 21.21
CA GLU A 617 3.96 31.83 22.40
C GLU A 617 3.78 32.61 23.70
#